data_a14c58b650fa15f0eb46dc6eac5727ec
#
_entry.id   a14c58b650fa15f0eb46dc6eac5727ec
#
_cell.length_a   1.000
_cell.length_b   1.000
_cell.length_c   1.000
_cell.angle_alpha   90.00
_cell.angle_beta   90.00
_cell.angle_gamma   90.00
#
_symmetry.space_group_name_H-M   'P 1'
#
loop_
_entity.id
_entity.type
_entity.pdbx_description
1 polymer ?
#
loop_
_entity_poly.entity_id
_entity_poly.type
_entity_poly.pdbx_seq_one_letter_code
_entity_poly.pdbx_strand_id
1 'polypeptide(L)'
;MGQRNAGPLLSRLGGLLCGLVCLLSLPGCLRSQTPPPSVPPATTLPPPYEGVTFTYDDRGFLTSDDIACVPGIDVSYYQGSIDWPAVKAAGVEFAMIRLGYRSYRDGLLHTDPRAQENLRGAKAAGLQIGAYFFSQATSASQAEEEAHYALEILGETELDLPLAFDWEYVSEDVPSAQITRPALEQCVRRFCDTVEQAGYESMIYFNMDLAKTRLELDDLQEYPFWLAWYADQLNFSHEVRLWQYSDKGRVPGIEGNVDLNLYFPA
;
A
#
# COMPACT_ATOMS: atom_id res chain seq x y z
N MET A 1 -2.94 55.89 -37.43
CA MET A 1 -2.49 55.54 -38.78
C MET A 1 -2.62 54.02 -38.84
N GLY A 2 -3.68 53.49 -39.32
CA GLY A 2 -4.23 53.38 -40.67
C GLY A 2 -3.98 51.96 -41.12
N GLN A 3 -4.78 51.15 -41.57
CA GLN A 3 -6.09 50.96 -42.21
C GLN A 3 -6.25 49.44 -42.37
N ARG A 4 -7.33 48.81 -41.97
CA ARG A 4 -8.48 48.30 -42.73
C ARG A 4 -8.15 47.80 -44.14
N ASN A 5 -8.52 46.54 -44.44
CA ASN A 5 -9.42 46.27 -45.59
C ASN A 5 -10.09 44.90 -45.49
N ALA A 6 -11.38 44.98 -45.88
CA ALA A 6 -12.36 43.93 -45.87
C ALA A 6 -12.69 43.45 -47.30
N GLY A 7 -13.11 42.20 -47.40
CA GLY A 7 -14.10 41.65 -48.32
C GLY A 7 -13.65 41.30 -49.76
N PRO A 8 -14.47 40.64 -50.60
CA PRO A 8 -15.89 40.40 -50.46
C PRO A 8 -16.39 38.94 -50.76
N LEU A 9 -17.68 38.76 -50.47
CA LEU A 9 -18.61 37.71 -50.96
C LEU A 9 -18.65 37.58 -52.49
N LEU A 10 -18.88 36.35 -52.95
CA LEU A 10 -19.70 36.14 -54.16
C LEU A 10 -20.36 34.77 -54.18
N SER A 11 -21.66 34.83 -54.27
CA SER A 11 -22.71 33.83 -54.50
C SER A 11 -22.71 33.22 -55.92
N ARG A 12 -23.27 32.02 -56.05
CA ARG A 12 -24.35 31.66 -57.03
C ARG A 12 -24.42 30.13 -57.24
N LEU A 13 -25.57 29.58 -56.88
CA LEU A 13 -26.62 29.03 -57.77
C LEU A 13 -26.27 27.78 -58.57
N GLY A 14 -26.91 26.67 -58.27
CA GLY A 14 -28.00 26.15 -59.09
C GLY A 14 -27.71 24.78 -59.65
N GLY A 15 -28.60 23.81 -59.40
CA GLY A 15 -28.58 22.54 -60.10
C GLY A 15 -29.47 21.47 -59.46
N LEU A 16 -30.77 21.59 -59.70
CA LEU A 16 -31.75 20.53 -59.43
C LEU A 16 -31.54 19.43 -60.50
N LEU A 17 -31.25 18.18 -60.07
CA LEU A 17 -31.43 17.01 -60.90
C LEU A 17 -32.28 15.99 -60.14
N CYS A 18 -33.51 15.80 -60.64
CA CYS A 18 -34.42 14.74 -60.29
C CYS A 18 -33.87 13.40 -60.72
N GLY A 19 -33.50 12.56 -59.80
CA GLY A 19 -33.13 11.18 -60.07
C GLY A 19 -34.12 10.21 -59.43
N LEU A 20 -34.84 9.52 -60.28
CA LEU A 20 -35.80 8.46 -59.99
C LEU A 20 -35.12 7.32 -59.21
N VAL A 21 -35.46 7.13 -57.94
CA VAL A 21 -34.97 5.98 -57.16
C VAL A 21 -35.99 4.84 -57.26
N CYS A 22 -35.63 3.81 -58.00
CA CYS A 22 -36.31 2.52 -57.98
C CYS A 22 -36.14 1.86 -56.60
N LEU A 23 -37.24 1.70 -55.87
CA LEU A 23 -37.33 0.88 -54.68
C LEU A 23 -37.26 -0.60 -55.04
N LEU A 24 -36.09 -1.18 -54.92
CA LEU A 24 -35.92 -2.64 -54.88
C LEU A 24 -36.11 -3.10 -53.40
N SER A 25 -37.26 -3.66 -53.14
CA SER A 25 -37.58 -4.35 -51.88
C SER A 25 -36.80 -5.67 -51.81
N LEU A 26 -35.70 -5.67 -51.04
CA LEU A 26 -35.02 -6.89 -50.61
C LEU A 26 -35.75 -7.49 -49.39
N PRO A 27 -36.03 -8.79 -49.34
CA PRO A 27 -36.58 -9.44 -48.16
C PRO A 27 -35.51 -9.46 -47.07
N GLY A 28 -35.71 -8.69 -46.01
CA GLY A 28 -34.86 -8.70 -44.84
C GLY A 28 -34.95 -10.06 -44.12
N CYS A 29 -33.90 -10.82 -44.13
CA CYS A 29 -33.73 -11.94 -43.19
C CYS A 29 -33.69 -11.39 -41.77
N LEU A 30 -34.75 -11.57 -41.02
CA LEU A 30 -34.74 -11.42 -39.55
C LEU A 30 -33.77 -12.44 -38.99
N ARG A 31 -32.54 -11.97 -38.74
CA ARG A 31 -31.58 -12.71 -37.95
C ARG A 31 -32.06 -12.68 -36.52
N SER A 32 -32.59 -13.79 -36.01
CA SER A 32 -32.89 -13.98 -34.60
C SER A 32 -31.60 -13.80 -33.80
N GLN A 33 -31.50 -12.69 -33.10
CA GLN A 33 -30.41 -12.47 -32.15
C GLN A 33 -30.72 -13.31 -30.90
N THR A 34 -30.08 -14.44 -30.78
CA THR A 34 -29.99 -15.13 -29.49
C THR A 34 -29.32 -14.18 -28.48
N PRO A 35 -29.97 -13.91 -27.32
CA PRO A 35 -29.32 -13.11 -26.29
C PRO A 35 -27.98 -13.75 -25.92
N PRO A 36 -26.93 -12.95 -25.61
CA PRO A 36 -25.69 -13.50 -25.14
C PRO A 36 -25.93 -14.36 -23.88
N PRO A 37 -25.17 -15.44 -23.72
CA PRO A 37 -25.30 -16.28 -22.53
C PRO A 37 -25.14 -15.40 -21.29
N SER A 38 -26.07 -15.50 -20.34
CA SER A 38 -25.96 -14.83 -19.05
C SER A 38 -24.68 -15.32 -18.40
N VAL A 39 -23.71 -14.40 -18.19
CA VAL A 39 -22.55 -14.67 -17.34
C VAL A 39 -23.09 -14.98 -15.95
N PRO A 40 -22.78 -16.16 -15.36
CA PRO A 40 -23.19 -16.43 -13.99
C PRO A 40 -22.62 -15.31 -13.11
N PRO A 41 -23.38 -14.88 -12.07
CA PRO A 41 -22.83 -13.89 -11.13
C PRO A 41 -21.50 -14.40 -10.63
N ALA A 42 -20.49 -13.54 -10.66
CA ALA A 42 -19.18 -13.84 -10.09
C ALA A 42 -19.43 -14.33 -8.65
N THR A 43 -18.99 -15.54 -8.33
CA THR A 43 -19.05 -16.05 -6.97
C THR A 43 -18.03 -15.22 -6.19
N THR A 44 -18.48 -14.20 -5.48
CA THR A 44 -17.63 -13.48 -4.55
C THR A 44 -17.23 -14.46 -3.46
N LEU A 45 -15.94 -14.77 -3.37
CA LEU A 45 -15.41 -15.51 -2.23
C LEU A 45 -15.74 -14.74 -0.95
N PRO A 46 -16.02 -15.43 0.16
CA PRO A 46 -16.19 -14.75 1.45
C PRO A 46 -14.92 -13.99 1.81
N PRO A 47 -15.03 -12.89 2.58
CA PRO A 47 -13.86 -12.17 3.07
C PRO A 47 -12.88 -13.11 3.77
N PRO A 48 -11.56 -12.94 3.64
CA PRO A 48 -10.54 -13.88 4.15
C PRO A 48 -10.65 -14.16 5.65
N TYR A 49 -11.24 -13.24 6.42
CA TYR A 49 -11.34 -13.33 7.88
C TYR A 49 -12.79 -13.53 8.37
N GLU A 50 -13.71 -13.92 7.48
CA GLU A 50 -15.09 -14.22 7.88
C GLU A 50 -15.12 -15.42 8.82
N GLY A 51 -15.68 -15.22 10.02
CA GLY A 51 -15.77 -16.27 11.06
C GLY A 51 -14.49 -16.45 11.88
N VAL A 52 -13.41 -15.74 11.59
CA VAL A 52 -12.20 -15.73 12.43
C VAL A 52 -12.44 -14.83 13.65
N THR A 53 -12.11 -15.35 14.82
CA THR A 53 -12.23 -14.61 16.10
C THR A 53 -10.84 -14.33 16.65
N PHE A 54 -10.63 -13.09 17.04
CA PHE A 54 -9.41 -12.66 17.73
C PHE A 54 -9.74 -12.36 19.18
N THR A 55 -8.86 -12.78 20.09
CA THR A 55 -8.99 -12.54 21.54
C THR A 55 -7.67 -12.14 22.12
N TYR A 56 -7.69 -11.39 23.24
CA TYR A 56 -6.46 -11.04 23.95
C TYR A 56 -5.99 -12.22 24.79
N ASP A 57 -4.72 -12.56 24.70
CA ASP A 57 -4.07 -13.50 25.61
C ASP A 57 -3.73 -12.85 26.97
N ASP A 58 -3.21 -13.67 27.91
CA ASP A 58 -2.85 -13.20 29.27
C ASP A 58 -1.71 -12.16 29.26
N ARG A 59 -0.99 -12.01 28.14
CA ARG A 59 0.09 -11.02 27.94
C ARG A 59 -0.43 -9.71 27.34
N GLY A 60 -1.68 -9.67 26.90
CA GLY A 60 -2.32 -8.51 26.30
C GLY A 60 -2.09 -8.39 24.78
N PHE A 61 -1.66 -9.45 24.11
CA PHE A 61 -1.59 -9.50 22.64
C PHE A 61 -2.85 -10.15 22.06
N LEU A 62 -3.30 -9.66 20.91
CA LEU A 62 -4.31 -10.38 20.13
C LEU A 62 -3.75 -11.71 19.63
N THR A 63 -4.59 -12.72 19.63
CA THR A 63 -4.31 -14.05 19.10
C THR A 63 -5.59 -14.65 18.54
N SER A 64 -5.50 -15.76 17.81
CA SER A 64 -6.65 -16.51 17.29
C SER A 64 -6.37 -18.00 17.38
N ASP A 65 -7.42 -18.76 17.70
CA ASP A 65 -7.40 -20.24 17.59
C ASP A 65 -7.82 -20.70 16.17
N ASP A 66 -8.41 -19.81 15.38
CA ASP A 66 -8.95 -20.12 14.05
C ASP A 66 -7.87 -20.07 12.96
N ILE A 67 -6.89 -19.21 13.11
CA ILE A 67 -5.78 -19.02 12.15
C ILE A 67 -4.45 -18.83 12.87
N ALA A 68 -3.36 -19.28 12.23
CA ALA A 68 -2.02 -19.04 12.74
C ALA A 68 -1.70 -17.52 12.69
N CYS A 69 -1.29 -16.99 13.83
CA CYS A 69 -0.83 -15.60 13.92
C CYS A 69 0.30 -15.46 14.96
N VAL A 70 1.16 -14.47 14.75
CA VAL A 70 2.35 -14.24 15.57
C VAL A 70 2.36 -12.79 16.04
N PRO A 71 2.48 -12.50 17.36
CA PRO A 71 2.50 -11.14 17.87
C PRO A 71 3.85 -10.45 17.64
N GLY A 72 3.80 -9.20 17.27
CA GLY A 72 4.96 -8.36 17.05
C GLY A 72 4.70 -6.90 17.29
N ILE A 73 5.72 -6.11 17.03
CA ILE A 73 5.71 -4.65 17.19
C ILE A 73 6.31 -3.98 15.95
N ASP A 74 6.01 -2.71 15.75
CA ASP A 74 6.85 -1.88 14.89
C ASP A 74 7.41 -0.69 15.67
N VAL A 75 8.64 -0.31 15.31
CA VAL A 75 9.43 0.65 16.08
C VAL A 75 10.25 1.57 15.18
N SER A 76 10.53 2.74 15.73
CA SER A 76 11.42 3.74 15.17
C SER A 76 12.23 4.41 16.29
N TYR A 77 12.91 5.51 16.02
CA TYR A 77 13.58 6.29 17.04
C TYR A 77 12.63 6.84 18.12
N TYR A 78 11.32 6.91 17.84
CA TYR A 78 10.33 7.41 18.80
C TYR A 78 10.21 6.54 20.06
N GLN A 79 10.49 5.24 19.98
CA GLN A 79 10.49 4.35 21.12
C GLN A 79 11.75 4.47 22.01
N GLY A 80 12.70 5.33 21.61
CA GLY A 80 13.91 5.55 22.40
C GLY A 80 14.82 4.34 22.47
N SER A 81 15.43 4.12 23.61
CA SER A 81 16.26 2.93 23.87
C SER A 81 15.38 1.77 24.28
N ILE A 82 15.55 0.61 23.64
CA ILE A 82 14.74 -0.59 23.82
C ILE A 82 15.56 -1.68 24.51
N ASP A 83 15.01 -2.27 25.59
CA ASP A 83 15.52 -3.49 26.20
C ASP A 83 14.95 -4.71 25.43
N TRP A 84 15.60 -5.08 24.34
CA TRP A 84 15.16 -6.15 23.46
C TRP A 84 15.03 -7.52 24.13
N PRO A 85 15.90 -7.93 25.07
CA PRO A 85 15.68 -9.12 25.91
C PRO A 85 14.36 -9.08 26.68
N ALA A 86 13.99 -7.94 27.27
CA ALA A 86 12.72 -7.78 27.97
C ALA A 86 11.52 -7.82 27.00
N VAL A 87 11.65 -7.22 25.81
CA VAL A 87 10.62 -7.29 24.74
C VAL A 87 10.39 -8.76 24.33
N LYS A 88 11.43 -9.52 24.08
CA LYS A 88 11.32 -10.95 23.74
C LYS A 88 10.68 -11.76 24.87
N ALA A 89 11.11 -11.51 26.12
CA ALA A 89 10.55 -12.19 27.29
C ALA A 89 9.06 -11.86 27.52
N ALA A 90 8.58 -10.70 27.06
CA ALA A 90 7.17 -10.33 27.09
C ALA A 90 6.32 -11.11 26.06
N GLY A 91 6.95 -11.85 25.14
CA GLY A 91 6.27 -12.69 24.15
C GLY A 91 6.14 -12.07 22.77
N VAL A 92 6.82 -10.97 22.51
CA VAL A 92 6.98 -10.43 21.14
C VAL A 92 7.88 -11.38 20.34
N GLU A 93 7.45 -11.73 19.14
CA GLU A 93 8.16 -12.70 18.29
C GLU A 93 8.85 -12.03 17.10
N PHE A 94 8.36 -10.86 16.64
CA PHE A 94 8.98 -10.10 15.55
C PHE A 94 8.93 -8.58 15.78
N ALA A 95 9.78 -7.87 15.04
CA ALA A 95 9.77 -6.41 14.99
C ALA A 95 9.93 -5.90 13.55
N MET A 96 9.05 -4.97 13.14
CA MET A 96 9.23 -4.15 11.95
C MET A 96 10.00 -2.89 12.36
N ILE A 97 11.13 -2.61 11.70
CA ILE A 97 12.07 -1.58 12.13
C ILE A 97 12.18 -0.50 11.07
N ARG A 98 11.91 0.76 11.44
CA ARG A 98 12.09 1.87 10.52
C ARG A 98 13.56 2.07 10.17
N LEU A 99 13.87 1.99 8.88
CA LEU A 99 15.23 2.24 8.38
C LEU A 99 15.50 3.73 8.23
N GLY A 100 14.53 4.45 7.69
CA GLY A 100 14.65 5.85 7.40
C GLY A 100 13.34 6.44 6.90
N TYR A 101 13.41 7.66 6.42
CA TYR A 101 12.24 8.38 5.94
C TYR A 101 12.63 9.48 4.93
N ARG A 102 11.69 9.81 4.04
CA ARG A 102 11.74 11.10 3.31
C ARG A 102 11.01 12.14 4.14
N SER A 103 11.68 13.21 4.47
CA SER A 103 11.11 14.30 5.25
C SER A 103 10.07 15.06 4.42
N TYR A 104 8.89 15.23 4.97
CA TYR A 104 7.83 16.06 4.38
C TYR A 104 8.13 17.56 4.45
N ARG A 105 9.16 17.99 5.19
CA ARG A 105 9.54 19.40 5.37
C ARG A 105 10.50 19.89 4.32
N ASP A 106 11.54 19.12 4.02
CA ASP A 106 12.62 19.49 3.11
C ASP A 106 12.78 18.54 1.91
N GLY A 107 12.04 17.42 1.91
CA GLY A 107 12.08 16.41 0.85
C GLY A 107 13.32 15.53 0.84
N LEU A 108 14.21 15.68 1.84
CA LEU A 108 15.47 14.93 1.92
C LEU A 108 15.26 13.57 2.56
N LEU A 109 16.16 12.64 2.21
CA LEU A 109 16.24 11.32 2.83
C LEU A 109 17.01 11.39 4.14
N HIS A 110 16.51 10.72 5.14
CA HIS A 110 17.11 10.64 6.48
C HIS A 110 17.12 9.20 6.96
N THR A 111 18.24 8.77 7.51
CA THR A 111 18.31 7.51 8.24
C THR A 111 17.61 7.67 9.60
N ASP A 112 16.85 6.66 10.01
CA ASP A 112 16.35 6.62 11.39
C ASP A 112 17.54 6.49 12.35
N PRO A 113 17.70 7.40 13.33
CA PRO A 113 18.88 7.41 14.20
C PRO A 113 19.10 6.12 14.99
N ARG A 114 18.06 5.30 15.14
CA ARG A 114 18.11 4.04 15.85
C ARG A 114 18.00 2.79 14.97
N ALA A 115 17.90 2.94 13.65
CA ALA A 115 17.73 1.82 12.73
C ALA A 115 18.73 0.70 13.01
N GLN A 116 20.01 1.00 13.00
CA GLN A 116 21.09 0.03 13.20
C GLN A 116 21.12 -0.56 14.61
N GLU A 117 20.79 0.23 15.64
CA GLU A 117 20.67 -0.24 17.02
C GLU A 117 19.52 -1.22 17.16
N ASN A 118 18.35 -0.88 16.60
CA ASN A 118 17.15 -1.71 16.66
C ASN A 118 17.30 -3.01 15.86
N LEU A 119 17.83 -2.96 14.63
CA LEU A 119 18.11 -4.16 13.83
C LEU A 119 19.00 -5.16 14.58
N ARG A 120 20.13 -4.68 15.12
CA ARG A 120 21.05 -5.55 15.86
C ARG A 120 20.47 -6.05 17.17
N GLY A 121 19.77 -5.17 17.92
CA GLY A 121 19.19 -5.51 19.22
C GLY A 121 18.06 -6.53 19.11
N ALA A 122 17.11 -6.34 18.20
CA ALA A 122 16.04 -7.27 17.96
C ALA A 122 16.55 -8.65 17.51
N LYS A 123 17.47 -8.67 16.53
CA LYS A 123 18.08 -9.92 16.03
C LYS A 123 18.88 -10.65 17.12
N ALA A 124 19.66 -9.92 17.94
CA ALA A 124 20.40 -10.49 19.05
C ALA A 124 19.52 -11.07 20.16
N ALA A 125 18.32 -10.53 20.36
CA ALA A 125 17.32 -11.05 21.28
C ALA A 125 16.51 -12.24 20.72
N GLY A 126 16.74 -12.62 19.45
CA GLY A 126 16.06 -13.75 18.80
C GLY A 126 14.65 -13.41 18.30
N LEU A 127 14.38 -12.14 17.97
CA LEU A 127 13.18 -11.78 17.23
C LEU A 127 13.42 -11.96 15.73
N GLN A 128 12.36 -12.32 14.99
CA GLN A 128 12.34 -12.12 13.54
C GLN A 128 12.32 -10.63 13.25
N ILE A 129 13.03 -10.20 12.23
CA ILE A 129 13.09 -8.79 11.85
C ILE A 129 12.59 -8.55 10.44
N GLY A 130 11.75 -7.54 10.31
CA GLY A 130 11.41 -6.89 9.06
C GLY A 130 11.79 -5.42 9.13
N ALA A 131 11.51 -4.69 8.06
CA ALA A 131 11.85 -3.28 8.03
C ALA A 131 10.78 -2.46 7.30
N TYR A 132 10.81 -1.14 7.48
CA TYR A 132 10.00 -0.23 6.69
C TYR A 132 10.71 1.10 6.42
N PHE A 133 10.29 1.75 5.36
CA PHE A 133 10.75 3.09 5.01
C PHE A 133 9.55 4.03 4.92
N PHE A 134 9.55 5.07 5.78
CA PHE A 134 8.49 6.08 5.76
C PHE A 134 8.65 6.99 4.55
N SER A 135 7.79 6.79 3.58
CA SER A 135 7.83 7.45 2.28
C SER A 135 7.00 8.73 2.24
N GLN A 136 7.52 9.71 1.55
CA GLN A 136 6.77 10.88 1.09
C GLN A 136 7.01 11.12 -0.42
N ALA A 137 7.30 10.04 -1.15
CA ALA A 137 7.50 10.09 -2.60
C ALA A 137 6.26 10.63 -3.32
N THR A 138 6.50 11.49 -4.30
CA THR A 138 5.50 12.04 -5.21
C THR A 138 5.68 11.56 -6.65
N SER A 139 6.70 10.75 -6.89
CA SER A 139 7.02 10.15 -8.18
C SER A 139 7.73 8.80 -8.03
N ALA A 140 7.61 7.95 -9.06
CA ALA A 140 8.29 6.66 -9.10
C ALA A 140 9.83 6.79 -8.92
N SER A 141 10.44 7.85 -9.46
CA SER A 141 11.88 8.08 -9.28
C SER A 141 12.26 8.37 -7.83
N GLN A 142 11.41 9.09 -7.08
CA GLN A 142 11.64 9.31 -5.66
C GLN A 142 11.46 8.02 -4.84
N ALA A 143 10.47 7.21 -5.20
CA ALA A 143 10.26 5.91 -4.54
C ALA A 143 11.44 4.93 -4.80
N GLU A 144 12.01 4.95 -6.01
CA GLU A 144 13.23 4.19 -6.33
C GLU A 144 14.43 4.67 -5.51
N GLU A 145 14.61 5.99 -5.37
CA GLU A 145 15.64 6.58 -4.53
C GLU A 145 15.47 6.17 -3.06
N GLU A 146 14.25 6.17 -2.54
CA GLU A 146 13.92 5.71 -1.18
C GLU A 146 14.26 4.23 -0.97
N ALA A 147 13.92 3.39 -1.94
CA ALA A 147 14.23 1.95 -1.89
C ALA A 147 15.76 1.71 -1.86
N HIS A 148 16.51 2.36 -2.74
CA HIS A 148 17.97 2.27 -2.74
C HIS A 148 18.59 2.76 -1.43
N TYR A 149 18.07 3.86 -0.88
CA TYR A 149 18.53 4.38 0.40
C TYR A 149 18.21 3.43 1.56
N ALA A 150 17.03 2.82 1.58
CA ALA A 150 16.66 1.79 2.55
C ALA A 150 17.61 0.58 2.47
N LEU A 151 17.91 0.11 1.26
CA LEU A 151 18.85 -1.00 1.03
C LEU A 151 20.27 -0.64 1.46
N GLU A 152 20.71 0.61 1.25
CA GLU A 152 22.01 1.08 1.76
C GLU A 152 22.08 1.04 3.30
N ILE A 153 20.99 1.44 3.99
CA ILE A 153 20.90 1.38 5.45
C ILE A 153 20.94 -0.08 5.94
N LEU A 154 20.24 -1.00 5.27
CA LEU A 154 20.25 -2.43 5.60
C LEU A 154 21.64 -3.04 5.46
N GLY A 155 22.40 -2.64 4.44
CA GLY A 155 23.70 -3.24 4.13
C GLY A 155 23.59 -4.75 3.91
N GLU A 156 24.33 -5.54 4.68
CA GLU A 156 24.32 -7.02 4.63
C GLU A 156 23.32 -7.66 5.61
N THR A 157 22.41 -6.86 6.21
CA THR A 157 21.44 -7.38 7.17
C THR A 157 20.36 -8.19 6.45
N GLU A 158 20.30 -9.48 6.70
CA GLU A 158 19.21 -10.34 6.24
C GLU A 158 17.94 -10.06 7.06
N LEU A 159 16.82 -9.89 6.37
CA LEU A 159 15.49 -9.77 6.96
C LEU A 159 14.79 -11.12 6.96
N ASP A 160 14.02 -11.40 8.01
CA ASP A 160 13.15 -12.58 8.12
C ASP A 160 11.73 -12.27 7.61
N LEU A 161 11.36 -11.00 7.57
CA LEU A 161 10.09 -10.43 7.15
C LEU A 161 10.35 -9.35 6.08
N PRO A 162 9.33 -8.93 5.31
CA PRO A 162 9.51 -8.00 4.22
C PRO A 162 10.10 -6.63 4.60
N LEU A 163 10.57 -5.90 3.57
CA LEU A 163 10.81 -4.46 3.61
C LEU A 163 9.58 -3.72 3.08
N ALA A 164 8.89 -2.98 3.94
CA ALA A 164 7.64 -2.32 3.62
C ALA A 164 7.83 -0.90 3.08
N PHE A 165 7.05 -0.58 2.03
CA PHE A 165 6.79 0.79 1.59
C PHE A 165 5.69 1.37 2.46
N ASP A 166 5.99 2.39 3.25
CA ASP A 166 5.09 3.03 4.20
C ASP A 166 4.86 4.49 3.78
N TRP A 167 3.85 4.70 2.92
CA TRP A 167 3.43 6.04 2.52
C TRP A 167 2.19 6.45 3.29
N GLU A 168 2.27 7.60 3.96
CA GLU A 168 1.16 8.12 4.75
C GLU A 168 0.79 9.55 4.37
N TYR A 169 -0.51 9.85 4.44
CA TYR A 169 -0.98 11.22 4.37
C TYR A 169 -0.64 11.96 5.67
N VAL A 170 0.18 13.00 5.57
CA VAL A 170 0.63 13.78 6.74
C VAL A 170 -0.25 14.99 6.98
N SER A 171 -0.43 15.85 5.98
CA SER A 171 -1.28 17.05 6.04
C SER A 171 -1.51 17.60 4.63
N GLU A 172 -2.47 18.54 4.49
CA GLU A 172 -2.76 19.21 3.22
C GLU A 172 -1.61 20.10 2.72
N ASP A 173 -0.74 20.54 3.62
CA ASP A 173 0.32 21.52 3.35
C ASP A 173 1.62 20.89 2.79
N VAL A 174 1.68 19.55 2.70
CA VAL A 174 2.88 18.85 2.21
C VAL A 174 2.75 18.47 0.73
N PRO A 175 3.86 18.46 -0.04
CA PRO A 175 3.82 18.12 -1.47
C PRO A 175 3.17 16.76 -1.78
N SER A 176 3.40 15.75 -0.95
CA SER A 176 2.85 14.40 -1.10
C SER A 176 1.32 14.34 -0.97
N ALA A 177 0.68 15.32 -0.30
CA ALA A 177 -0.78 15.37 -0.18
C ALA A 177 -1.50 15.48 -1.52
N GLN A 178 -0.84 16.05 -2.54
CA GLN A 178 -1.40 16.28 -3.87
C GLN A 178 -1.16 15.11 -4.84
N ILE A 179 -0.53 14.02 -4.38
CA ILE A 179 -0.28 12.85 -5.22
C ILE A 179 -1.61 12.26 -5.72
N THR A 180 -1.69 11.93 -6.99
CA THR A 180 -2.83 11.22 -7.55
C THR A 180 -2.71 9.73 -7.27
N ARG A 181 -3.85 9.01 -7.25
CA ARG A 181 -3.85 7.54 -7.08
C ARG A 181 -2.89 6.85 -8.06
N PRO A 182 -2.95 7.07 -9.38
CA PRO A 182 -2.03 6.39 -10.30
C PRO A 182 -0.56 6.72 -10.03
N ALA A 183 -0.24 7.92 -9.56
CA ALA A 183 1.14 8.27 -9.24
C ALA A 183 1.62 7.58 -7.94
N LEU A 184 0.74 7.45 -6.94
CA LEU A 184 1.06 6.72 -5.70
C LEU A 184 1.27 5.22 -6.01
N GLU A 185 0.41 4.61 -6.80
CA GLU A 185 0.56 3.22 -7.22
C GLU A 185 1.86 2.98 -8.01
N GLN A 186 2.28 3.93 -8.84
CA GLN A 186 3.59 3.88 -9.49
C GLN A 186 4.75 3.98 -8.48
N CYS A 187 4.60 4.76 -7.41
CA CYS A 187 5.57 4.81 -6.32
C CYS A 187 5.66 3.45 -5.60
N VAL A 188 4.50 2.88 -5.23
CA VAL A 188 4.41 1.54 -4.63
C VAL A 188 5.16 0.52 -5.46
N ARG A 189 4.78 0.36 -6.74
CA ARG A 189 5.40 -0.62 -7.64
C ARG A 189 6.91 -0.40 -7.78
N ARG A 190 7.34 0.84 -7.97
CA ARG A 190 8.75 1.14 -8.16
C ARG A 190 9.60 0.84 -6.92
N PHE A 191 9.09 1.16 -5.73
CA PHE A 191 9.78 0.80 -4.47
C PHE A 191 9.86 -0.71 -4.32
N CYS A 192 8.73 -1.41 -4.45
CA CYS A 192 8.66 -2.85 -4.29
C CYS A 192 9.53 -3.59 -5.31
N ASP A 193 9.44 -3.25 -6.58
CA ASP A 193 10.28 -3.83 -7.64
C ASP A 193 11.78 -3.66 -7.36
N THR A 194 12.19 -2.49 -6.83
CA THR A 194 13.59 -2.21 -6.50
C THR A 194 14.06 -3.07 -5.33
N VAL A 195 13.21 -3.23 -4.30
CA VAL A 195 13.47 -4.10 -3.14
C VAL A 195 13.60 -5.57 -3.57
N GLU A 196 12.68 -6.05 -4.41
CA GLU A 196 12.67 -7.43 -4.90
C GLU A 196 13.86 -7.74 -5.81
N GLN A 197 14.27 -6.79 -6.66
CA GLN A 197 15.50 -6.92 -7.47
C GLN A 197 16.77 -7.04 -6.63
N ALA A 198 16.75 -6.51 -5.41
CA ALA A 198 17.84 -6.67 -4.45
C ALA A 198 17.76 -7.99 -3.64
N GLY A 199 16.73 -8.80 -3.85
CA GLY A 199 16.56 -10.13 -3.23
C GLY A 199 15.81 -10.13 -1.90
N TYR A 200 15.17 -9.04 -1.52
CA TYR A 200 14.29 -8.96 -0.35
C TYR A 200 12.82 -9.10 -0.76
N GLU A 201 11.99 -9.62 0.14
CA GLU A 201 10.54 -9.58 -0.02
C GLU A 201 10.05 -8.14 0.24
N SER A 202 9.17 -7.63 -0.61
CA SER A 202 8.54 -6.31 -0.43
C SER A 202 7.17 -6.41 0.23
N MET A 203 6.64 -5.30 0.76
CA MET A 203 5.32 -5.21 1.38
C MET A 203 4.78 -3.79 1.25
N ILE A 204 3.47 -3.64 1.27
CA ILE A 204 2.81 -2.32 1.25
C ILE A 204 2.12 -2.09 2.59
N TYR A 205 2.52 -1.04 3.31
CA TYR A 205 1.77 -0.55 4.47
C TYR A 205 0.72 0.47 4.03
N PHE A 206 -0.46 0.38 4.60
CA PHE A 206 -1.52 1.37 4.46
C PHE A 206 -2.51 1.29 5.62
N ASN A 207 -3.18 2.41 5.88
CA ASN A 207 -4.31 2.46 6.79
C ASN A 207 -5.64 2.41 6.01
N MET A 208 -6.76 2.29 6.75
CA MET A 208 -8.10 2.19 6.16
C MET A 208 -8.52 3.40 5.33
N ASP A 209 -7.97 4.59 5.59
CA ASP A 209 -8.26 5.78 4.79
C ASP A 209 -7.59 5.69 3.41
N LEU A 210 -6.31 5.32 3.38
CA LEU A 210 -5.58 5.11 2.13
C LEU A 210 -6.19 4.00 1.29
N ALA A 211 -6.58 2.89 1.92
CA ALA A 211 -7.25 1.78 1.24
C ALA A 211 -8.55 2.21 0.52
N LYS A 212 -9.29 3.17 1.09
CA LYS A 212 -10.54 3.66 0.52
C LYS A 212 -10.39 4.80 -0.48
N THR A 213 -9.36 5.63 -0.31
CA THR A 213 -9.28 6.93 -0.99
C THR A 213 -8.14 7.04 -2.00
N ARG A 214 -7.04 6.31 -1.79
CA ARG A 214 -5.77 6.53 -2.48
C ARG A 214 -5.17 5.32 -3.21
N LEU A 215 -5.64 4.10 -2.92
CA LEU A 215 -5.13 2.87 -3.51
C LEU A 215 -6.26 2.09 -4.18
N GLU A 216 -5.93 1.36 -5.26
CA GLU A 216 -6.77 0.32 -5.82
C GLU A 216 -6.14 -1.03 -5.45
N LEU A 217 -6.60 -1.60 -4.34
CA LEU A 217 -5.95 -2.79 -3.75
C LEU A 217 -6.05 -4.02 -4.66
N ASP A 218 -7.11 -4.11 -5.48
CA ASP A 218 -7.26 -5.20 -6.45
C ASP A 218 -6.11 -5.22 -7.48
N ASP A 219 -5.55 -4.05 -7.79
CA ASP A 219 -4.44 -3.89 -8.73
C ASP A 219 -3.05 -4.07 -8.08
N LEU A 220 -2.99 -4.28 -6.76
CA LEU A 220 -1.76 -4.35 -5.97
C LEU A 220 -1.59 -5.69 -5.22
N GLN A 221 -2.44 -6.68 -5.51
CA GLN A 221 -2.45 -7.98 -4.81
C GLN A 221 -1.21 -8.85 -5.02
N GLU A 222 -0.34 -8.49 -5.97
CA GLU A 222 0.97 -9.14 -6.12
C GLU A 222 1.91 -8.88 -4.94
N TYR A 223 1.68 -7.82 -4.16
CA TYR A 223 2.47 -7.49 -2.97
C TYR A 223 1.72 -7.84 -1.69
N PRO A 224 2.40 -8.41 -0.68
CA PRO A 224 1.82 -8.59 0.64
C PRO A 224 1.36 -7.26 1.26
N PHE A 225 0.27 -7.28 2.00
CA PHE A 225 -0.30 -6.11 2.65
C PHE A 225 0.01 -6.07 4.15
N TRP A 226 0.37 -4.89 4.63
CA TRP A 226 0.42 -4.52 6.04
C TRP A 226 -0.66 -3.46 6.30
N LEU A 227 -1.74 -3.89 6.92
CA LEU A 227 -2.89 -3.02 7.20
C LEU A 227 -2.82 -2.43 8.59
N ALA A 228 -2.90 -1.10 8.70
CA ALA A 228 -3.19 -0.42 9.96
C ALA A 228 -4.70 -0.22 10.11
N TRP A 229 -5.27 -0.96 11.04
CA TRP A 229 -6.66 -0.83 11.44
C TRP A 229 -6.81 -1.15 12.93
N TYR A 230 -6.94 -0.12 13.75
CA TYR A 230 -7.01 -0.22 15.21
C TYR A 230 -8.36 -0.75 15.63
N ALA A 231 -8.45 -2.06 15.78
CA ALA A 231 -9.66 -2.81 16.11
C ALA A 231 -9.29 -4.15 16.75
N ASP A 232 -10.26 -4.76 17.45
CA ASP A 232 -10.09 -6.06 18.08
C ASP A 232 -10.48 -7.24 17.16
N GLN A 233 -11.07 -6.95 16.00
CA GLN A 233 -11.48 -7.93 14.99
C GLN A 233 -11.08 -7.45 13.60
N LEU A 234 -10.59 -8.33 12.77
CA LEU A 234 -10.21 -8.05 11.39
C LEU A 234 -11.35 -8.43 10.44
N ASN A 235 -12.00 -7.42 9.89
CA ASN A 235 -13.04 -7.60 8.87
C ASN A 235 -12.65 -6.83 7.61
N PHE A 236 -11.72 -7.40 6.84
CA PHE A 236 -11.16 -6.79 5.66
C PHE A 236 -11.35 -7.69 4.45
N SER A 237 -11.55 -7.09 3.27
CA SER A 237 -11.91 -7.82 2.04
C SER A 237 -10.72 -8.47 1.33
N HIS A 238 -9.49 -8.12 1.69
CA HIS A 238 -8.27 -8.65 1.11
C HIS A 238 -7.46 -9.40 2.16
N GLU A 239 -6.65 -10.36 1.71
CA GLU A 239 -5.66 -10.97 2.59
C GLU A 239 -4.62 -9.93 3.00
N VAL A 240 -4.28 -9.93 4.29
CA VAL A 240 -3.17 -9.14 4.83
C VAL A 240 -2.14 -10.08 5.45
N ARG A 241 -0.88 -9.78 5.23
CA ARG A 241 0.23 -10.53 5.82
C ARG A 241 0.56 -9.99 7.22
N LEU A 242 0.29 -8.72 7.44
CA LEU A 242 0.56 -8.03 8.69
C LEU A 242 -0.61 -7.10 9.03
N TRP A 243 -1.06 -7.14 10.29
CA TRP A 243 -2.12 -6.27 10.79
C TRP A 243 -1.63 -5.51 12.01
N GLN A 244 -1.48 -4.17 11.88
CA GLN A 244 -1.24 -3.26 12.99
C GLN A 244 -2.59 -2.93 13.62
N TYR A 245 -2.85 -3.52 14.79
CA TYR A 245 -4.15 -3.46 15.42
C TYR A 245 -4.26 -2.42 16.56
N SER A 246 -3.14 -1.86 17.00
CA SER A 246 -3.11 -0.86 18.07
C SER A 246 -1.87 0.03 18.00
N ASP A 247 -2.05 1.33 18.26
CA ASP A 247 -1.00 2.34 18.45
C ASP A 247 -0.72 2.65 19.95
N LYS A 248 -1.29 1.85 20.86
CA LYS A 248 -1.30 2.09 22.31
C LYS A 248 -0.76 0.94 23.15
N GLY A 249 -0.04 0.04 22.50
CA GLY A 249 0.57 -1.10 23.15
C GLY A 249 1.53 -0.69 24.28
N ARG A 250 1.65 -1.56 25.28
CA ARG A 250 2.61 -1.43 26.38
C ARG A 250 3.38 -2.73 26.47
N VAL A 251 4.65 -2.67 26.12
CA VAL A 251 5.53 -3.85 26.10
C VAL A 251 6.68 -3.62 27.06
N PRO A 252 6.94 -4.53 28.01
CA PRO A 252 8.13 -4.48 28.84
C PRO A 252 9.40 -4.32 28.00
N GLY A 253 10.27 -3.39 28.40
CA GLY A 253 11.48 -3.06 27.63
C GLY A 253 11.34 -1.84 26.72
N ILE A 254 10.11 -1.29 26.57
CA ILE A 254 9.86 -0.07 25.81
C ILE A 254 9.20 0.96 26.71
N GLU A 255 9.75 2.19 26.73
CA GLU A 255 9.13 3.29 27.43
C GLU A 255 8.06 3.95 26.54
N GLY A 256 6.84 4.06 27.06
CA GLY A 256 5.73 4.68 26.33
C GLY A 256 4.92 3.68 25.50
N ASN A 257 4.24 4.21 24.49
CA ASN A 257 3.43 3.41 23.57
C ASN A 257 4.31 2.80 22.46
N VAL A 258 3.87 1.63 22.00
CA VAL A 258 4.41 0.97 20.83
C VAL A 258 3.27 0.37 20.02
N ASP A 259 3.43 0.35 18.71
CA ASP A 259 2.46 -0.25 17.79
C ASP A 259 2.49 -1.77 17.88
N LEU A 260 1.30 -2.38 18.03
CA LEU A 260 1.14 -3.81 18.13
C LEU A 260 0.64 -4.40 16.83
N ASN A 261 1.24 -5.50 16.44
CA ASN A 261 1.00 -6.16 15.17
C ASN A 261 0.73 -7.65 15.33
N LEU A 262 -0.07 -8.20 14.39
CA LEU A 262 -0.17 -9.63 14.15
C LEU A 262 0.39 -9.94 12.76
N TYR A 263 1.30 -10.90 12.68
CA TYR A 263 1.78 -11.49 11.43
C TYR A 263 1.06 -12.80 11.17
N PHE A 264 0.58 -12.98 9.94
CA PHE A 264 -0.07 -14.19 9.46
C PHE A 264 0.92 -14.95 8.55
N PRO A 265 1.55 -16.03 9.04
CA PRO A 265 2.43 -16.87 8.22
C PRO A 265 1.69 -17.46 7.02
N ALA A 266 2.40 -17.64 5.88
CA ALA A 266 1.84 -18.24 4.66
C ALA A 266 1.64 -19.74 4.82
#